data_b5360c22c05a126194b5b040a3618236
#
_entry.id   b5360c22c05a126194b5b040a3618236
#
_cell.length_a   1.000
_cell.length_b   1.000
_cell.length_c   1.000
_cell.angle_alpha   90.00
_cell.angle_beta   90.00
_cell.angle_gamma   90.00
#
_symmetry.space_group_name_H-M   'P 1'
#
loop_
_entity.id
_entity.type
_entity.pdbx_description
1 polymer ?
#
loop_
_entity_poly.entity_id
_entity_poly.type
_entity_poly.pdbx_seq_one_letter_code
_entity_poly.pdbx_strand_id
1 'polypeptide(L)' 'MNDEIKRIQNLLDKYMDGATSNEEEATLRKYFEEHANDIPEEWESYRALFSY' A
#
# COMPACT_ATOMS: atom_id res chain seq x y z
N MET A 1 -5.37 1.64 17.34
CA MET A 1 -4.85 2.76 16.84
C MET A 1 -4.12 2.74 15.57
N ASN A 2 -4.25 1.74 14.75
CA ASN A 2 -3.59 1.72 13.46
C ASN A 2 -4.60 1.88 12.35
N ASP A 3 -5.33 2.99 12.39
CA ASP A 3 -6.30 3.30 11.35
C ASP A 3 -5.60 3.44 10.01
N GLU A 4 -4.35 3.90 10.04
CA GLU A 4 -3.57 4.04 8.83
C GLU A 4 -3.29 2.68 8.20
N ILE A 5 -2.94 1.70 9.03
CA ILE A 5 -2.69 0.34 8.54
C ILE A 5 -3.96 -0.24 7.93
N LYS A 6 -5.10 -0.05 8.58
CA LYS A 6 -6.37 -0.54 8.05
C LYS A 6 -6.71 0.12 6.72
N ARG A 7 -6.45 1.44 6.63
CA ARG A 7 -6.73 2.17 5.41
C ARG A 7 -5.88 1.64 4.27
N ILE A 8 -4.60 1.44 4.54
CA ILE A 8 -3.69 0.93 3.51
C ILE A 8 -4.09 -0.48 3.11
N GLN A 9 -4.48 -1.31 4.08
CA GLN A 9 -4.94 -2.66 3.78
C GLN A 9 -6.14 -2.62 2.83
N ASN A 10 -7.08 -1.73 3.09
CA ASN A 10 -8.25 -1.59 2.23
C ASN A 10 -7.86 -1.15 0.82
N LEU A 11 -6.90 -0.24 0.72
CA LEU A 11 -6.42 0.22 -0.57
C LEU A 11 -5.71 -0.89 -1.33
N LEU A 12 -4.96 -1.72 -0.61
CA LEU A 12 -4.29 -2.86 -1.23
C LEU A 12 -5.31 -3.85 -1.78
N ASP A 13 -6.37 -4.10 -1.04
CA ASP A 13 -7.43 -4.98 -1.49
C ASP A 13 -8.07 -4.45 -2.77
N LYS A 14 -8.31 -3.15 -2.80
CA LYS A 14 -8.86 -2.50 -4.00
C LYS A 14 -7.88 -2.59 -5.16
N TYR A 15 -6.61 -2.40 -4.87
CA TYR A 15 -5.58 -2.45 -5.90
C TYR A 15 -5.56 -3.82 -6.57
N MET A 16 -5.65 -4.87 -5.77
CA MET A 16 -5.65 -6.23 -6.30
C MET A 16 -6.88 -6.51 -7.15
N ASP A 17 -7.98 -5.80 -6.87
CA ASP A 17 -9.20 -5.91 -7.65
C ASP A 17 -9.20 -4.99 -8.87
N GLY A 18 -8.17 -4.16 -8.99
CA GLY A 18 -8.10 -3.19 -10.08
C GLY A 18 -9.09 -2.04 -9.92
N ALA A 19 -9.48 -1.77 -8.69
CA ALA A 19 -10.51 -0.77 -8.40
C ALA A 19 -9.96 0.53 -7.80
N THR A 20 -8.66 0.70 -7.76
CA THR A 20 -8.08 1.92 -7.21
C THR A 20 -8.06 3.05 -8.23
N SER A 21 -8.22 4.27 -7.73
CA SER A 21 -8.06 5.45 -8.57
C SER A 21 -6.59 5.85 -8.58
N ASN A 22 -6.25 6.81 -9.44
CA ASN A 22 -4.88 7.32 -9.50
C ASN A 22 -4.42 7.90 -8.17
N GLU A 23 -5.32 8.57 -7.48
CA GLU A 23 -4.99 9.15 -6.18
C GLU A 23 -4.73 8.07 -5.14
N GLU A 24 -5.51 7.01 -5.19
CA GLU A 24 -5.35 5.92 -4.26
C GLU A 24 -4.03 5.18 -4.51
N GLU A 25 -3.68 4.99 -5.77
CA GLU A 25 -2.42 4.38 -6.11
C GLU A 25 -1.24 5.23 -5.66
N ALA A 26 -1.36 6.54 -5.83
CA ALA A 26 -0.31 7.45 -5.39
C ALA A 26 -0.13 7.39 -3.88
N THR A 27 -1.24 7.27 -3.15
CA THR A 27 -1.20 7.14 -1.70
C THR A 27 -0.48 5.87 -1.28
N LEU A 28 -0.78 4.76 -1.94
CA LEU A 28 -0.12 3.49 -1.65
C LEU A 28 1.38 3.57 -1.93
N ARG A 29 1.72 4.12 -3.08
CA ARG A 29 3.12 4.24 -3.48
C ARG A 29 3.90 5.09 -2.49
N LYS A 30 3.30 6.22 -2.10
CA LYS A 30 3.95 7.12 -1.16
C LYS A 30 4.13 6.45 0.19
N TYR A 31 3.10 5.74 0.65
CA TYR A 31 3.18 5.05 1.93
C TYR A 31 4.32 4.03 1.93
N PHE A 32 4.39 3.21 0.91
CA PHE A 32 5.41 2.18 0.83
C PHE A 32 6.81 2.78 0.68
N GLU A 33 6.90 3.93 0.05
CA GLU A 33 8.17 4.62 -0.11
C GLU A 33 8.65 5.20 1.23
N GLU A 34 7.74 5.82 1.96
CA GLU A 34 8.08 6.44 3.24
C GLU A 34 8.33 5.43 4.34
N HIS A 35 7.66 4.29 4.28
CA HIS A 35 7.77 3.27 5.31
C HIS A 35 8.48 2.01 4.81
N ALA A 36 9.44 2.19 3.93
CA ALA A 36 10.13 1.06 3.32
C ALA A 36 10.75 0.11 4.34
N ASN A 37 11.15 0.63 5.50
CA ASN A 37 11.77 -0.19 6.54
C ASN A 37 10.80 -0.62 7.64
N ASP A 38 9.57 -0.13 7.58
CA ASP A 38 8.57 -0.39 8.62
C ASP A 38 7.36 -1.14 8.08
N ILE A 39 7.44 -1.64 6.87
CA ILE A 39 6.34 -2.34 6.24
C ILE A 39 6.17 -3.72 6.88
N PRO A 40 4.92 -4.12 7.21
CA PRO A 40 4.69 -5.46 7.71
C PRO A 40 5.20 -6.52 6.75
N GLU A 41 5.66 -7.61 7.32
CA GLU A 41 6.22 -8.70 6.53
C GLU A 41 5.27 -9.21 5.47
N GLU A 42 3.99 -9.26 5.81
CA GLU A 42 2.97 -9.74 4.88
C GLU A 42 2.78 -8.82 3.68
N TRP A 43 3.31 -7.60 3.74
CA TRP A 43 3.19 -6.63 2.65
C TRP A 43 4.43 -6.53 1.79
N GLU A 44 5.41 -7.39 2.01
CA GLU A 44 6.64 -7.33 1.23
C GLU A 44 6.38 -7.59 -0.25
N SER A 45 5.42 -8.45 -0.55
CA SER A 45 5.04 -8.71 -1.93
C SER A 45 4.54 -7.45 -2.62
N TYR A 46 3.76 -6.66 -1.90
CA TYR A 46 3.23 -5.42 -2.45
C TYR A 46 4.31 -4.39 -2.64
N ARG A 47 5.28 -4.40 -1.74
CA ARG A 47 6.40 -3.49 -1.84
C ARG A 47 7.13 -3.65 -3.17
N ALA A 48 7.29 -4.87 -3.61
CA ALA A 48 7.93 -5.15 -4.89
C ALA A 48 7.14 -4.56 -6.05
N LEU A 49 5.82 -4.54 -5.94
CA LEU A 49 4.97 -3.98 -6.97
C LEU A 49 5.12 -2.47 -7.10
N PHE A 50 5.44 -1.81 -6.00
CA PHE A 50 5.55 -0.36 -5.98
C PHE A 50 6.98 0.17 -6.02
N SER A 51 7.95 -0.72 -6.19
CA SER A 51 9.37 -0.34 -6.16
C SER A 51 9.99 -0.11 -7.52
N TYR A 52 9.21 0.00 -8.53
CA TYR A 52 9.76 0.23 -9.86
C TYR A 52 10.30 1.62 -10.03
#